data_f8a6f8f268f76685d15643dcc082c06e
#
_entry.id   f8a6f8f268f76685d15643dcc082c06e
#
_cell.length_a   1.000
_cell.length_b   1.000
_cell.length_c   1.000
_cell.angle_alpha   90.00
_cell.angle_beta   90.00
_cell.angle_gamma   90.00
#
_symmetry.space_group_name_H-M   'P 1'
#
loop_
_entity.id
_entity.type
_entity.pdbx_description
1 polymer ?
#
loop_
_entity_poly.entity_id
_entity_poly.type
_entity_poly.pdbx_seq_one_letter_code
_entity_poly.pdbx_strand_id
1 'polypeptide(L)'
;MVSNQLKPLGLTGEQYNVLRILKGKHPEQMCVRDIGCRMIEKSSNVPRIIDRLELKKLVTRSTSMVDKRETVITITPAGMDTLKVATAKVDDLLGRSVEITESEAAQLNQLLEKIRTSE
;
A
#
# COMPACT_ATOMS: atom_id res chain seq x y z
N MET A 1 -8.18 10.06 9.44
CA MET A 1 -7.48 11.18 8.80
C MET A 1 -6.87 10.81 7.47
N VAL A 2 -5.93 9.87 7.45
CA VAL A 2 -5.35 9.39 6.18
C VAL A 2 -6.44 8.83 5.26
N SER A 3 -7.38 8.05 5.80
CA SER A 3 -8.47 7.48 5.02
C SER A 3 -9.32 8.55 4.33
N ASN A 4 -9.53 9.70 4.97
CA ASN A 4 -10.29 10.80 4.37
C ASN A 4 -9.58 11.39 3.17
N GLN A 5 -8.25 11.45 3.20
CA GLN A 5 -7.45 11.94 2.08
C GLN A 5 -7.45 10.96 0.91
N LEU A 6 -7.64 9.68 1.18
CA LEU A 6 -7.65 8.64 0.17
C LEU A 6 -9.02 8.43 -0.48
N LYS A 7 -10.10 8.88 0.17
CA LYS A 7 -11.46 8.72 -0.34
C LYS A 7 -11.66 9.23 -1.76
N PRO A 8 -11.19 10.43 -2.12
CA PRO A 8 -11.37 10.93 -3.48
C PRO A 8 -10.71 10.03 -4.54
N LEU A 9 -9.74 9.21 -4.14
CA LEU A 9 -9.05 8.27 -5.03
C LEU A 9 -9.73 6.91 -5.03
N GLY A 10 -10.76 6.73 -4.19
CA GLY A 10 -11.43 5.45 -4.05
C GLY A 10 -10.59 4.41 -3.29
N LEU A 11 -9.64 4.86 -2.48
CA LEU A 11 -8.77 3.97 -1.72
C LEU A 11 -9.14 3.93 -0.24
N THR A 12 -9.04 2.74 0.36
CA THR A 12 -9.02 2.60 1.81
C THR A 12 -7.57 2.64 2.29
N GLY A 13 -7.38 2.84 3.60
CA GLY A 13 -6.04 2.77 4.19
C GLY A 13 -5.36 1.43 3.93
N GLU A 14 -6.11 0.34 4.01
CA GLU A 14 -5.58 -1.00 3.75
C GLU A 14 -5.17 -1.18 2.29
N GLN A 15 -5.95 -0.67 1.35
CA GLN A 15 -5.62 -0.71 -0.07
C GLN A 15 -4.34 0.09 -0.34
N TYR A 16 -4.23 1.25 0.26
CA TYR A 16 -3.03 2.08 0.15
C TYR A 16 -1.80 1.33 0.68
N ASN A 17 -1.95 0.65 1.82
CA ASN A 17 -0.86 -0.13 2.40
C ASN A 17 -0.38 -1.24 1.45
N VAL A 18 -1.33 -1.98 0.84
CA VAL A 18 -0.98 -3.03 -0.13
C VAL A 18 -0.21 -2.45 -1.32
N LEU A 19 -0.67 -1.33 -1.87
CA LEU A 19 0.02 -0.70 -3.00
C LEU A 19 1.44 -0.27 -2.63
N ARG A 20 1.65 0.26 -1.44
CA ARG A 20 2.98 0.64 -0.97
C ARG A 20 3.90 -0.56 -0.83
N ILE A 21 3.38 -1.66 -0.30
CA ILE A 21 4.14 -2.90 -0.15
C ILE A 21 4.58 -3.41 -1.52
N LEU A 22 3.66 -3.44 -2.48
CA LEU A 22 3.95 -3.90 -3.84
C LEU A 22 4.96 -3.00 -4.53
N LYS A 23 4.86 -1.69 -4.35
CA LYS A 23 5.82 -0.76 -4.93
C LYS A 23 7.22 -0.99 -4.36
N GLY A 24 7.32 -1.28 -3.07
CA GLY A 24 8.60 -1.55 -2.42
C GLY A 24 9.33 -2.75 -3.00
N LYS A 25 8.60 -3.69 -3.59
CA LYS A 25 9.16 -4.89 -4.22
C LYS A 25 9.20 -4.82 -5.74
N HIS A 26 8.59 -3.79 -6.34
CA HIS A 26 8.59 -3.66 -7.80
C HIS A 26 10.03 -3.61 -8.36
N PRO A 27 10.34 -4.33 -9.44
CA PRO A 27 9.46 -5.12 -10.30
C PRO A 27 9.20 -6.57 -9.84
N GLU A 28 9.66 -6.97 -8.67
CA GLU A 28 9.45 -8.32 -8.19
C GLU A 28 7.98 -8.54 -7.82
N GLN A 29 7.52 -9.75 -8.09
CA GLN A 29 6.16 -10.17 -7.75
C GLN A 29 6.10 -10.62 -6.30
N MET A 30 4.94 -10.49 -5.67
CA MET A 30 4.73 -10.96 -4.30
C MET A 30 3.52 -11.87 -4.23
N CYS A 31 3.62 -12.93 -3.44
CA CYS A 31 2.45 -13.76 -3.17
C CYS A 31 1.57 -13.10 -2.09
N VAL A 32 0.31 -13.54 -2.04
CA VAL A 32 -0.68 -12.98 -1.10
C VAL A 32 -0.20 -13.11 0.35
N ARG A 33 0.40 -14.24 0.70
CA ARG A 33 0.90 -14.47 2.06
C ARG A 33 1.99 -13.47 2.44
N ASP A 34 2.91 -13.18 1.53
CA ASP A 34 4.00 -12.23 1.80
C ASP A 34 3.46 -10.83 2.00
N ILE A 35 2.44 -10.43 1.22
CA ILE A 35 1.77 -9.15 1.41
C ILE A 35 1.16 -9.10 2.82
N GLY A 36 0.46 -10.16 3.21
CA GLY A 36 -0.17 -10.23 4.54
C GLY A 36 0.84 -10.07 5.67
N CYS A 37 2.03 -10.67 5.53
CA CYS A 37 3.08 -10.58 6.55
C CYS A 37 3.59 -9.15 6.73
N ARG A 38 3.44 -8.31 5.72
CA ARG A 38 3.93 -6.92 5.73
C ARG A 38 2.86 -5.88 6.00
N MET A 39 1.60 -6.29 6.12
CA MET A 39 0.52 -5.37 6.44
C MET A 39 0.71 -4.79 7.84
N ILE A 40 0.43 -3.49 7.97
CA ILE A 40 0.44 -2.84 9.28
C ILE A 40 -0.64 -3.46 10.16
N GLU A 41 -1.84 -3.63 9.61
CA GLU A 41 -2.95 -4.26 10.31
C GLU A 41 -2.95 -5.75 10.00
N LYS A 42 -2.51 -6.57 10.93
CA LYS A 42 -2.35 -8.01 10.75
C LYS A 42 -3.67 -8.76 10.60
N SER A 43 -4.77 -8.17 11.02
CA SER A 43 -6.10 -8.77 10.87
C SER A 43 -6.74 -8.47 9.51
N SER A 44 -6.06 -7.74 8.64
CA SER A 44 -6.58 -7.39 7.32
C SER A 44 -6.87 -8.61 6.48
N ASN A 45 -8.01 -8.59 5.79
CA ASN A 45 -8.36 -9.64 4.82
C ASN A 45 -7.69 -9.31 3.48
N VAL A 46 -6.46 -9.76 3.32
CA VAL A 46 -5.63 -9.43 2.15
C VAL A 46 -6.26 -9.91 0.84
N PRO A 47 -6.77 -11.15 0.72
CA PRO A 47 -7.42 -11.57 -0.52
C PRO A 47 -8.55 -10.64 -0.97
N ARG A 48 -9.36 -10.18 -0.03
CA ARG A 48 -10.45 -9.25 -0.33
C ARG A 48 -9.93 -7.90 -0.79
N ILE A 49 -8.89 -7.39 -0.14
CA ILE A 49 -8.26 -6.12 -0.51
C ILE A 49 -7.73 -6.21 -1.94
N ILE A 50 -7.06 -7.30 -2.26
CA ILE A 50 -6.50 -7.53 -3.59
C ILE A 50 -7.61 -7.67 -4.63
N ASP A 51 -8.70 -8.37 -4.32
CA ASP A 51 -9.83 -8.47 -5.23
C ASP A 51 -10.37 -7.09 -5.62
N ARG A 52 -10.48 -6.19 -4.64
CA ARG A 52 -10.96 -4.84 -4.88
C ARG A 52 -9.97 -4.01 -5.70
N LEU A 53 -8.68 -4.16 -5.43
CA LEU A 53 -7.65 -3.48 -6.19
C LEU A 53 -7.60 -3.98 -7.64
N GLU A 54 -7.81 -5.27 -7.84
CA GLU A 54 -7.87 -5.86 -9.18
C GLU A 54 -9.07 -5.33 -9.96
N LEU A 55 -10.22 -5.19 -9.31
CA LEU A 55 -11.40 -4.59 -9.94
C LEU A 55 -11.13 -3.15 -10.39
N LYS A 56 -10.30 -2.43 -9.67
CA LYS A 56 -9.89 -1.07 -10.03
C LYS A 56 -8.75 -1.04 -11.04
N LYS A 57 -8.25 -2.22 -11.44
CA LYS A 57 -7.13 -2.38 -12.37
C LYS A 57 -5.82 -1.79 -11.85
N LEU A 58 -5.67 -1.72 -10.54
CA LEU A 58 -4.47 -1.20 -9.90
C LEU A 58 -3.43 -2.28 -9.64
N VAL A 59 -3.86 -3.54 -9.62
CA VAL A 59 -2.97 -4.70 -9.51
C VAL A 59 -3.45 -5.78 -10.47
N THR A 60 -2.55 -6.71 -10.81
CA THR A 60 -2.88 -7.90 -11.58
C THR A 60 -2.54 -9.13 -10.75
N ARG A 61 -3.28 -10.21 -11.00
CA ARG A 61 -3.10 -11.48 -10.33
C ARG A 61 -2.68 -12.51 -11.37
N SER A 62 -1.65 -13.30 -11.04
CA SER A 62 -1.17 -14.35 -11.93
C SER A 62 -0.65 -15.53 -11.12
N THR A 63 -0.42 -16.65 -11.78
CA THR A 63 0.15 -17.83 -11.15
C THR A 63 1.68 -17.69 -11.12
N SER A 64 2.30 -18.08 -10.00
CA SER A 64 3.75 -18.07 -9.87
C SER A 64 4.39 -18.99 -10.90
N MET A 65 5.47 -18.53 -11.52
CA MET A 65 6.25 -19.37 -12.44
C MET A 65 7.06 -20.43 -11.68
N VAL A 66 7.37 -20.16 -10.43
CA VAL A 66 8.17 -21.06 -9.58
C VAL A 66 7.29 -22.10 -8.92
N ASP A 67 6.16 -21.69 -8.35
CA ASP A 67 5.21 -22.58 -7.69
C ASP A 67 3.82 -22.28 -8.22
N LYS A 68 3.30 -23.18 -9.07
CA LYS A 68 1.99 -23.00 -9.71
C LYS A 68 0.83 -22.97 -8.72
N ARG A 69 1.05 -23.35 -7.46
CA ARG A 69 0.03 -23.31 -6.42
C ARG A 69 -0.07 -21.93 -5.77
N GLU A 70 0.90 -21.06 -6.02
CA GLU A 70 0.91 -19.71 -5.44
C GLU A 70 0.39 -18.70 -6.44
N THR A 71 -0.43 -17.79 -5.93
CA THR A 71 -0.88 -16.63 -6.69
C THR A 71 0.04 -15.46 -6.36
N VAL A 72 0.53 -14.81 -7.39
CA VAL A 72 1.40 -13.63 -7.24
C VAL A 72 0.69 -12.38 -7.72
N ILE A 73 1.01 -11.27 -7.10
CA ILE A 73 0.37 -9.98 -7.34
C ILE A 73 1.44 -9.00 -7.83
N THR A 74 1.07 -8.24 -8.84
CA THR A 74 1.95 -7.21 -9.41
C THR A 74 1.18 -5.90 -9.50
N ILE A 75 1.81 -4.79 -9.12
CA ILE A 75 1.22 -3.46 -9.26
C ILE A 75 1.26 -3.06 -10.73
N THR A 76 0.15 -2.48 -11.21
CA THR A 76 0.06 -2.00 -12.60
C THR A 76 0.60 -0.58 -12.73
N PRO A 77 0.87 -0.09 -13.96
CA PRO A 77 1.18 1.33 -14.14
C PRO A 77 0.11 2.25 -13.58
N ALA A 78 -1.17 1.89 -13.73
CA ALA A 78 -2.26 2.66 -13.13
C ALA A 78 -2.17 2.64 -11.60
N GLY A 79 -1.79 1.49 -11.02
CA GLY A 79 -1.57 1.38 -9.57
C GLY A 79 -0.42 2.25 -9.10
N MET A 80 0.66 2.31 -9.86
CA MET A 80 1.82 3.18 -9.56
C MET A 80 1.42 4.65 -9.58
N ASP A 81 0.66 5.06 -10.59
CA ASP A 81 0.20 6.46 -10.71
C ASP A 81 -0.74 6.82 -9.55
N THR A 82 -1.69 5.94 -9.24
CA THR A 82 -2.63 6.16 -8.14
C THR A 82 -1.88 6.26 -6.81
N LEU A 83 -0.90 5.39 -6.60
CA LEU A 83 -0.09 5.41 -5.39
C LEU A 83 0.71 6.71 -5.28
N LYS A 84 1.26 7.19 -6.39
CA LYS A 84 2.01 8.44 -6.42
C LYS A 84 1.14 9.62 -5.98
N VAL A 85 -0.08 9.70 -6.50
CA VAL A 85 -1.04 10.74 -6.12
C VAL A 85 -1.43 10.59 -4.65
N ALA A 86 -1.70 9.38 -4.21
CA ALA A 86 -2.08 9.10 -2.82
C ALA A 86 -0.95 9.49 -1.86
N THR A 87 0.28 9.15 -2.18
CA THR A 87 1.45 9.48 -1.36
C THR A 87 1.62 10.99 -1.25
N ALA A 88 1.44 11.72 -2.35
CA ALA A 88 1.50 13.18 -2.33
C ALA A 88 0.44 13.78 -1.42
N LYS A 89 -0.78 13.22 -1.42
CA LYS A 89 -1.86 13.70 -0.56
C LYS A 89 -1.58 13.41 0.91
N VAL A 90 -1.01 12.24 1.23
CA VAL A 90 -0.64 11.90 2.60
C VAL A 90 0.48 12.81 3.08
N ASP A 91 1.49 13.04 2.25
CA ASP A 91 2.60 13.94 2.58
C ASP A 91 2.10 15.37 2.79
N ASP A 92 1.17 15.83 1.97
CA ASP A 92 0.56 17.17 2.11
C ASP A 92 -0.19 17.29 3.43
N LEU A 93 -0.95 16.25 3.81
CA LEU A 93 -1.65 16.22 5.08
C LEU A 93 -0.66 16.34 6.25
N LEU A 94 0.44 15.59 6.21
CA LEU A 94 1.46 15.64 7.25
C LEU A 94 2.13 17.03 7.29
N GLY A 95 2.37 17.63 6.13
CA GLY A 95 2.97 18.96 6.04
C GLY A 95 2.08 20.06 6.57
N ARG A 96 0.75 19.88 6.53
CA ARG A 96 -0.21 20.84 7.05
C ARG A 96 -0.47 20.69 8.54
N SER A 97 0.04 19.65 9.16
CA SER A 97 -0.16 19.39 10.58
C SER A 97 0.82 20.23 11.41
N VAL A 98 0.69 21.55 11.28
CA VAL A 98 1.60 22.51 11.93
C VAL A 98 1.53 22.49 13.45
N GLU A 99 0.49 21.88 14.00
CA GLU A 99 0.30 21.81 15.45
C GLU A 99 1.01 20.61 16.08
N ILE A 100 1.50 19.69 15.27
CA ILE A 100 2.23 18.53 15.81
C ILE A 100 3.65 18.95 16.19
N THR A 101 4.17 18.37 17.27
CA THR A 101 5.52 18.62 17.71
C THR A 101 6.52 17.92 16.79
N GLU A 102 7.77 18.35 16.86
CA GLU A 102 8.86 17.68 16.11
C GLU A 102 8.94 16.20 16.46
N SER A 103 8.73 15.86 17.75
CA SER A 103 8.72 14.47 18.20
C SER A 103 7.62 13.67 17.54
N GLU A 104 6.41 14.24 17.47
CA GLU A 104 5.27 13.58 16.82
C GLU A 104 5.51 13.41 15.32
N ALA A 105 6.07 14.44 14.68
CA ALA A 105 6.42 14.36 13.26
C ALA A 105 7.45 13.27 13.01
N ALA A 106 8.44 13.12 13.88
CA ALA A 106 9.45 12.07 13.77
C ALA A 106 8.82 10.69 13.90
N GLN A 107 7.86 10.52 14.83
CA GLN A 107 7.14 9.26 14.98
C GLN A 107 6.35 8.90 13.74
N LEU A 108 5.67 9.88 13.14
CA LEU A 108 4.92 9.65 11.90
C LEU A 108 5.85 9.26 10.76
N ASN A 109 6.99 9.92 10.64
CA ASN A 109 7.99 9.57 9.64
C ASN A 109 8.53 8.16 9.83
N GLN A 110 8.75 7.75 11.08
CA GLN A 110 9.20 6.38 11.39
C GLN A 110 8.17 5.35 10.95
N LEU A 111 6.88 5.63 11.18
CA LEU A 111 5.81 4.73 10.73
C LEU A 111 5.77 4.61 9.22
N LEU A 112 5.94 5.74 8.51
CA LEU A 112 5.99 5.72 7.05
C LEU A 112 7.21 4.94 6.54
N GLU A 113 8.35 5.08 7.21
CA GLU A 113 9.55 4.33 6.86
C GLU A 113 9.34 2.82 7.06
N LYS A 114 8.62 2.42 8.12
CA LYS A 114 8.27 1.01 8.31
C LYS A 114 7.44 0.47 7.16
N ILE A 115 6.53 1.28 6.62
CA ILE A 115 5.75 0.87 5.46
C ILE A 115 6.67 0.70 4.24
N ARG A 116 7.64 1.59 4.07
CA ARG A 116 8.59 1.54 2.94
C ARG A 116 9.59 0.40 3.05
N THR A 117 10.03 0.09 4.26
CA THR A 117 11.16 -0.82 4.49
C THR A 117 10.75 -2.15 5.10
N SER A 118 9.47 -2.43 5.20
CA SER A 118 8.96 -3.69 5.77
C SER A 118 9.14 -4.87 4.81
N GLU A 119 10.27 -4.86 4.19
CA GLU A 119 10.67 -5.89 3.26
C GLU A 119 11.28 -7.08 4.02
#